data_b3a86882b6b854972aec6d342e2d48ab
#
_entry.id   b3a86882b6b854972aec6d342e2d48ab
#
_cell.length_a   1.000
_cell.length_b   1.000
_cell.length_c   1.000
_cell.angle_alpha   90.00
_cell.angle_beta   90.00
_cell.angle_gamma   90.00
#
_symmetry.space_group_name_H-M   'P 1'
#
loop_
_entity.id
_entity.type
_entity.pdbx_description
1 polymer ?
#
loop_
_entity_poly.entity_id
_entity_poly.type
_entity_poly.pdbx_seq_one_letter_code
_entity_poly.pdbx_strand_id
1 'polypeptide(L)'
;MAFAITNPVAGQIVVADEGRDAIALAAVNQGAELIADGNIHVYAALRGRALAGARGNDQARIFCQRLEAELISIAGVYVSADELPKDKLGKPAQIYLRDGSLVISDLTAR
;
A
#
# COMPACT_ATOMS: atom_id res chain seq x y z
N MET A 1 -5.85 -5.67 15.20
CA MET A 1 -4.50 -6.19 15.50
C MET A 1 -3.64 -6.07 14.24
N ALA A 2 -2.43 -5.51 14.39
CA ALA A 2 -1.51 -5.36 13.26
C ALA A 2 -0.77 -6.67 12.99
N PHE A 3 -0.46 -6.90 11.73
CA PHE A 3 0.35 -8.03 11.30
C PHE A 3 1.66 -7.50 10.73
N ALA A 4 2.77 -7.82 11.36
CA ALA A 4 4.09 -7.33 10.94
C ALA A 4 4.80 -8.37 10.08
N ILE A 5 5.33 -7.92 8.93
CA ILE A 5 6.10 -8.77 8.03
C ILE A 5 7.37 -8.04 7.64
N THR A 6 8.37 -8.80 7.25
CA THR A 6 9.63 -8.22 6.78
C THR A 6 10.02 -8.86 5.45
N ASN A 7 10.50 -8.02 4.53
CA ASN A 7 11.20 -8.46 3.32
C ASN A 7 10.42 -9.45 2.44
N PRO A 8 9.17 -9.11 2.02
CA PRO A 8 8.45 -9.98 1.09
C PRO A 8 9.17 -10.03 -0.26
N VAL A 9 9.45 -11.23 -0.75
CA VAL A 9 10.16 -11.40 -2.02
C VAL A 9 9.19 -11.62 -3.17
N ALA A 10 9.68 -11.52 -4.41
CA ALA A 10 8.88 -11.70 -5.61
C ALA A 10 8.12 -13.03 -5.56
N GLY A 11 6.85 -13.00 -5.95
CA GLY A 11 5.98 -14.16 -5.94
C GLY A 11 5.34 -14.46 -4.59
N GLN A 12 5.73 -13.77 -3.54
CA GLN A 12 5.16 -13.98 -2.21
C GLN A 12 3.91 -13.11 -2.04
N ILE A 13 2.84 -13.72 -1.53
CA ILE A 13 1.61 -13.02 -1.20
C ILE A 13 1.40 -13.13 0.30
N VAL A 14 1.23 -11.99 0.96
CA VAL A 14 1.00 -11.95 2.41
C VAL A 14 -0.34 -11.30 2.67
N VAL A 15 -1.17 -11.96 3.48
CA VAL A 15 -2.52 -11.50 3.76
C VAL A 15 -2.69 -11.24 5.25
N ALA A 16 -3.12 -10.03 5.60
CA ALA A 16 -3.55 -9.66 6.94
C ALA A 16 -5.07 -9.55 6.94
N ASP A 17 -5.74 -10.61 7.36
CA ASP A 17 -7.20 -10.69 7.36
C ASP A 17 -7.78 -10.34 8.75
N GLU A 18 -9.06 -10.56 8.94
CA GLU A 18 -9.75 -10.34 10.22
C GLU A 18 -9.64 -8.90 10.71
N GLY A 19 -9.73 -7.95 9.79
CA GLY A 19 -9.67 -6.53 10.10
C GLY A 19 -8.29 -5.98 10.41
N ARG A 20 -7.24 -6.80 10.22
CA ARG A 20 -5.88 -6.41 10.61
C ARG A 20 -5.21 -5.52 9.58
N ASP A 21 -4.24 -4.74 10.07
CA ASP A 21 -3.34 -3.97 9.23
C ASP A 21 -2.11 -4.82 8.90
N ALA A 22 -1.50 -4.53 7.76
CA ALA A 22 -0.21 -5.14 7.40
C ALA A 22 0.90 -4.10 7.59
N ILE A 23 1.98 -4.52 8.22
CA ILE A 23 3.13 -3.66 8.46
C ILE A 23 4.36 -4.36 7.88
N ALA A 24 4.97 -3.74 6.89
CA ALA A 24 6.21 -4.22 6.30
C ALA A 24 7.36 -3.35 6.81
N LEU A 25 8.33 -3.98 7.46
CA LEU A 25 9.50 -3.27 8.01
C LEU A 25 10.65 -3.21 7.01
N ALA A 26 10.50 -3.83 5.86
CA ALA A 26 11.48 -3.82 4.78
C ALA A 26 10.73 -3.61 3.46
N ALA A 27 11.47 -3.46 2.37
CA ALA A 27 10.88 -3.20 1.06
C ALA A 27 9.93 -4.32 0.63
N VAL A 28 8.81 -3.92 0.01
CA VAL A 28 7.92 -4.86 -0.67
C VAL A 28 8.38 -4.88 -2.12
N ASN A 29 9.10 -5.93 -2.49
CA ASN A 29 9.80 -6.00 -3.76
C ASN A 29 8.85 -6.27 -4.93
N GLN A 30 9.34 -6.04 -6.14
CA GLN A 30 8.57 -6.32 -7.36
C GLN A 30 8.11 -7.76 -7.36
N GLY A 31 6.87 -7.99 -7.74
CA GLY A 31 6.27 -9.31 -7.78
C GLY A 31 5.71 -9.78 -6.44
N ALA A 32 6.01 -9.09 -5.34
CA ALA A 32 5.40 -9.39 -4.06
C ALA A 32 4.08 -8.66 -3.91
N GLU A 33 3.21 -9.17 -3.05
CA GLU A 33 1.88 -8.60 -2.87
C GLU A 33 1.51 -8.60 -1.39
N LEU A 34 1.04 -7.45 -0.89
CA LEU A 34 0.46 -7.31 0.43
C LEU A 34 -1.03 -7.08 0.30
N ILE A 35 -1.81 -7.86 1.05
CA ILE A 35 -3.26 -7.68 1.10
C ILE A 35 -3.64 -7.51 2.56
N ALA A 36 -4.40 -6.48 2.89
CA ALA A 36 -4.85 -6.25 4.25
C ALA A 36 -6.32 -5.87 4.27
N ASP A 37 -7.05 -6.36 5.27
CA ASP A 37 -8.40 -5.89 5.52
C ASP A 37 -8.40 -4.45 6.00
N GLY A 38 -7.39 -4.06 6.74
CA GLY A 38 -7.19 -2.71 7.24
C GLY A 38 -6.19 -1.92 6.42
N ASN A 39 -5.32 -1.19 7.11
CA ASN A 39 -4.32 -0.33 6.50
C ASN A 39 -3.04 -1.11 6.14
N ILE A 40 -2.23 -0.53 5.27
CA ILE A 40 -0.91 -1.07 4.96
C ILE A 40 0.13 0.01 5.26
N HIS A 41 1.15 -0.37 6.03
CA HIS A 41 2.27 0.49 6.38
C HIS A 41 3.56 -0.14 5.86
N VAL A 42 4.24 0.53 4.94
CA VAL A 42 5.52 0.05 4.42
C VAL A 42 6.58 1.06 4.83
N TYR A 43 7.43 0.69 5.78
CA TYR A 43 8.49 1.56 6.30
C TYR A 43 9.77 1.46 5.46
N ALA A 44 9.59 1.30 4.15
CA ALA A 44 10.67 1.18 3.17
C ALA A 44 10.04 1.41 1.79
N ALA A 45 10.69 0.97 0.73
CA ALA A 45 10.16 1.12 -0.62
C ALA A 45 9.00 0.15 -0.88
N LEU A 46 7.95 0.64 -1.49
CA LEU A 46 6.84 -0.18 -1.97
C LEU A 46 6.97 -0.29 -3.48
N ARG A 47 7.49 -1.43 -3.94
CA ARG A 47 7.73 -1.71 -5.37
C ARG A 47 6.79 -2.76 -5.95
N GLY A 48 6.17 -3.56 -5.10
CA GLY A 48 5.22 -4.58 -5.51
C GLY A 48 3.79 -4.06 -5.51
N ARG A 49 2.87 -4.89 -5.04
CA ARG A 49 1.43 -4.58 -4.99
C ARG A 49 0.97 -4.44 -3.56
N ALA A 50 0.09 -3.48 -3.33
CA ALA A 50 -0.52 -3.26 -2.01
C ALA A 50 -2.01 -3.08 -2.17
N LEU A 51 -2.79 -3.95 -1.52
CA LEU A 51 -4.24 -3.94 -1.56
C LEU A 51 -4.76 -3.78 -0.13
N ALA A 52 -5.15 -2.58 0.23
CA ALA A 52 -5.70 -2.27 1.54
C ALA A 52 -7.22 -2.26 1.49
N GLY A 53 -7.85 -2.39 2.64
CA GLY A 53 -9.30 -2.42 2.72
C GLY A 53 -9.90 -3.53 1.86
N ALA A 54 -9.26 -4.69 1.83
CA ALA A 54 -9.53 -5.73 0.85
C ALA A 54 -10.97 -6.25 0.89
N ARG A 55 -11.65 -6.09 2.02
CA ARG A 55 -13.03 -6.53 2.16
C ARG A 55 -14.02 -5.36 2.14
N GLY A 56 -13.61 -4.24 1.55
CA GLY A 56 -14.49 -3.11 1.31
C GLY A 56 -14.34 -1.96 2.28
N ASN A 57 -13.31 -1.96 3.13
CA ASN A 57 -13.07 -0.84 4.04
C ASN A 57 -12.50 0.35 3.27
N ASP A 58 -13.36 1.30 2.93
CA ASP A 58 -12.97 2.48 2.17
C ASP A 58 -12.28 3.55 3.01
N GLN A 59 -12.13 3.32 4.31
CA GLN A 59 -11.37 4.20 5.19
C GLN A 59 -9.92 3.76 5.33
N ALA A 60 -9.55 2.65 4.74
CA ALA A 60 -8.19 2.13 4.80
C ALA A 60 -7.23 3.06 4.08
N ARG A 61 -5.98 3.07 4.55
CA ARG A 61 -4.91 3.87 3.97
C ARG A 61 -3.68 3.03 3.72
N ILE A 62 -2.87 3.48 2.79
CA ILE A 62 -1.57 2.89 2.51
C ILE A 62 -0.52 3.97 2.74
N PHE A 63 0.52 3.61 3.52
CA PHE A 63 1.64 4.49 3.81
C PHE A 63 2.92 3.82 3.35
N CYS A 64 3.81 4.56 2.69
CA CYS A 64 5.11 4.02 2.31
C CYS A 64 6.17 5.12 2.36
N GLN A 65 7.42 4.70 2.54
CA GLN A 65 8.54 5.64 2.57
C GLN A 65 9.02 5.98 1.17
N ARG A 66 8.69 5.14 0.19
CA ARG A 66 9.16 5.33 -1.17
C ARG A 66 8.18 4.66 -2.13
N LEU A 67 7.45 5.46 -2.89
CA LEU A 67 6.39 4.96 -3.76
C LEU A 67 6.95 4.59 -5.13
N GLU A 68 6.99 3.28 -5.40
CA GLU A 68 7.45 2.73 -6.69
C GLU A 68 6.59 1.52 -7.07
N ALA A 69 5.32 1.54 -6.70
CA ALA A 69 4.45 0.37 -6.74
C ALA A 69 4.06 -0.08 -8.15
N GLU A 70 3.83 -1.38 -8.29
CA GLU A 70 3.23 -1.94 -9.50
C GLU A 70 1.72 -1.70 -9.53
N LEU A 71 1.09 -1.79 -8.34
CA LEU A 71 -0.35 -1.62 -8.23
C LEU A 71 -0.70 -1.24 -6.79
N ILE A 72 -1.62 -0.31 -6.66
CA ILE A 72 -2.17 0.10 -5.38
C ILE A 72 -3.68 -0.01 -5.46
N SER A 73 -4.29 -0.58 -4.43
CA SER A 73 -5.74 -0.71 -4.35
C SER A 73 -6.22 -0.39 -2.95
N ILE A 74 -7.35 0.31 -2.84
CA ILE A 74 -8.07 0.50 -1.58
C ILE A 74 -9.53 0.19 -1.85
N ALA A 75 -10.08 -0.78 -1.11
CA ALA A 75 -11.48 -1.17 -1.22
C ALA A 75 -11.90 -1.45 -2.67
N GLY A 76 -10.99 -2.03 -3.46
CA GLY A 76 -11.26 -2.38 -4.84
C GLY A 76 -11.02 -1.28 -5.86
N VAL A 77 -10.74 -0.06 -5.43
CA VAL A 77 -10.38 1.04 -6.34
C VAL A 77 -8.88 1.04 -6.50
N TYR A 78 -8.38 0.93 -7.72
CA TYR A 78 -6.96 0.70 -7.94
C TYR A 78 -6.36 1.59 -9.03
N VAL A 79 -5.05 1.76 -8.96
CA VAL A 79 -4.24 2.36 -10.01
C VAL A 79 -3.01 1.49 -10.23
N SER A 80 -2.58 1.40 -11.48
CA SER A 80 -1.35 0.67 -11.82
C SER A 80 -0.18 1.64 -11.92
N ALA A 81 1.02 1.07 -12.08
CA ALA A 81 2.27 1.84 -12.05
C ALA A 81 2.28 3.02 -13.01
N ASP A 82 1.79 2.82 -14.25
CA ASP A 82 1.81 3.87 -15.27
C ASP A 82 0.78 4.96 -15.03
N GLU A 83 -0.14 4.75 -14.10
CA GLU A 83 -1.14 5.76 -13.71
C GLU A 83 -0.72 6.58 -12.49
N LEU A 84 0.38 6.21 -11.84
CA LEU A 84 0.85 6.94 -10.67
C LEU A 84 1.38 8.32 -11.07
N PRO A 85 1.09 9.37 -10.27
CA PRO A 85 1.62 10.70 -10.56
C PRO A 85 3.14 10.70 -10.51
N LYS A 86 3.78 11.18 -11.56
CA LYS A 86 5.24 11.13 -11.66
C LYS A 86 5.93 11.94 -10.58
N ASP A 87 5.31 13.02 -10.13
CA ASP A 87 5.88 13.86 -9.07
C ASP A 87 5.81 13.21 -7.69
N LYS A 88 5.11 12.09 -7.55
CA LYS A 88 5.03 11.35 -6.29
C LYS A 88 5.94 10.13 -6.25
N LEU A 89 6.47 9.72 -7.41
CA LEU A 89 7.30 8.52 -7.48
C LEU A 89 8.62 8.73 -6.74
N GLY A 90 9.03 7.70 -6.01
CA GLY A 90 10.29 7.69 -5.26
C GLY A 90 10.24 8.49 -3.97
N LYS A 91 9.08 8.95 -3.55
CA LYS A 91 8.90 9.80 -2.37
C LYS A 91 8.02 9.11 -1.34
N PRO A 92 8.11 9.55 -0.08
CA PRO A 92 7.16 9.11 0.92
C PRO A 92 5.75 9.54 0.54
N ALA A 93 4.80 8.63 0.69
CA ALA A 93 3.43 8.89 0.25
C ALA A 93 2.41 8.26 1.19
N GLN A 94 1.23 8.87 1.25
CA GLN A 94 0.05 8.26 1.83
C GLN A 94 -1.03 8.20 0.76
N ILE A 95 -1.77 7.12 0.76
CA ILE A 95 -2.81 6.88 -0.24
C ILE A 95 -4.11 6.57 0.49
N TYR A 96 -5.18 7.18 0.05
CA TYR A 96 -6.51 7.00 0.63
C TYR A 96 -7.59 7.30 -0.40
N LEU A 97 -8.83 6.97 -0.07
CA LEU A 97 -9.97 7.28 -0.93
C LEU A 97 -10.64 8.57 -0.47
N ARG A 98 -11.00 9.39 -1.44
CA ARG A 98 -11.84 10.56 -1.23
C ARG A 98 -12.89 10.56 -2.33
N ASP A 99 -14.16 10.48 -1.94
CA ASP A 99 -15.28 10.48 -2.89
C ASP A 99 -15.11 9.39 -3.97
N GLY A 100 -14.64 8.21 -3.57
CA GLY A 100 -14.48 7.08 -4.46
C GLY A 100 -13.25 7.10 -5.36
N SER A 101 -12.38 8.09 -5.22
CA SER A 101 -11.16 8.20 -6.01
C SER A 101 -9.93 8.05 -5.14
N LEU A 102 -8.89 7.41 -5.68
CA LEU A 102 -7.61 7.31 -4.98
C LEU A 102 -6.91 8.67 -4.99
N VAL A 103 -6.50 9.09 -3.81
CA VAL A 103 -5.68 10.28 -3.61
C VAL A 103 -4.30 9.82 -3.18
N ILE A 104 -3.28 10.28 -3.89
CA ILE A 104 -1.88 10.02 -3.54
C ILE A 104 -1.29 11.36 -3.09
N SER A 105 -0.89 11.39 -1.84
CA SER A 105 -0.49 12.63 -1.17
C SER A 105 0.89 12.45 -0.57
N ASP A 106 1.60 13.56 -0.37
CA ASP A 106 2.89 13.50 0.31
C ASP A 106 2.70 13.07 1.75
N LEU A 107 3.60 12.24 2.23
CA LEU A 107 3.65 11.83 3.62
C LEU A 107 4.57 12.79 4.36
N THR A 108 4.02 13.94 4.73
CA THR A 108 4.80 14.98 5.38
C THR A 108 4.24 15.25 6.77
N ALA A 109 5.14 15.58 7.69
CA ALA A 109 4.75 16.02 9.02
C ALA A 109 4.24 17.44 8.95
N ARG A 110 3.07 17.67 9.51
CA ARG A 110 2.50 19.02 9.48
C ARG A 110 1.70 19.25 10.71
#